data_4a252aa5f92d9372559af391bd4bbc9f
#
_entry.id   4a252aa5f92d9372559af391bd4bbc9f
#
_cell.length_a   1.000
_cell.length_b   1.000
_cell.length_c   1.000
_cell.angle_alpha   90.00
_cell.angle_beta   90.00
_cell.angle_gamma   90.00
#
_symmetry.space_group_name_H-M   'P 1'
#
loop_
_entity.id
_entity.type
_entity.pdbx_description
1 polymer ?
#
loop_
_entity_poly.entity_id
_entity_poly.type
_entity_poly.pdbx_seq_one_letter_code
_entity_poly.pdbx_strand_id
1 'polypeptide(L)'
;MTKGKYTIDDDKIIITELPIGVWTDDFKVFIEKEIQKEDPWILDYENHSTDETVHFVIKVTDETLFDNQYKSKDVIEEKFKLTSKISLTNLHLYTSECAIRKYSTIYQIMDEYYKVRYDMYQKRKDYQMNELSKEIQLL
;
A
#
# COMPACT_ATOMS: atom_id res chain seq x y z
N MET A 1 7.23 -1.80 -8.56
CA MET A 1 7.80 -1.89 -7.21
C MET A 1 7.22 -0.77 -6.37
N THR A 2 6.69 -1.07 -5.20
CA THR A 2 6.21 -0.09 -4.21
C THR A 2 7.20 0.00 -3.08
N LYS A 3 7.37 1.18 -2.51
CA LYS A 3 8.31 1.45 -1.42
C LYS A 3 7.60 2.18 -0.29
N GLY A 4 7.97 1.86 0.94
CA GLY A 4 7.64 2.65 2.11
C GLY A 4 8.50 3.92 2.19
N LYS A 5 8.12 4.84 3.07
CA LYS A 5 8.91 6.05 3.38
C LYS A 5 9.45 5.96 4.79
N TYR A 6 10.71 6.35 4.92
CA TYR A 6 11.39 6.39 6.21
C TYR A 6 12.41 7.54 6.24
N THR A 7 12.74 7.97 7.44
CA THR A 7 13.82 8.90 7.73
C THR A 7 14.74 8.31 8.80
N ILE A 8 15.99 8.68 8.76
CA ILE A 8 17.01 8.27 9.74
C ILE A 8 17.31 9.49 10.61
N ASP A 9 17.22 9.32 11.93
CA ASP A 9 17.49 10.33 12.92
C ASP A 9 18.39 9.71 14.01
N ASP A 10 19.68 10.04 13.97
CA ASP A 10 20.74 9.49 14.80
C ASP A 10 20.73 7.94 14.85
N ASP A 11 20.26 7.36 15.95
CA ASP A 11 20.16 5.91 16.21
C ASP A 11 18.76 5.34 15.95
N LYS A 12 17.86 6.14 15.37
CA LYS A 12 16.46 5.79 15.15
C LYS A 12 16.09 5.80 13.66
N ILE A 13 15.21 4.90 13.31
CA ILE A 13 14.57 4.88 12.00
C ILE A 13 13.08 5.18 12.19
N ILE A 14 12.65 6.27 11.58
CA ILE A 14 11.25 6.70 11.61
C ILE A 14 10.59 6.29 10.31
N ILE A 15 9.59 5.41 10.40
CA ILE A 15 8.84 4.93 9.24
C ILE A 15 7.49 5.64 9.21
N THR A 16 7.22 6.32 8.11
CA THR A 16 5.99 7.11 7.90
C THR A 16 5.04 6.52 6.87
N GLU A 17 5.52 5.63 6.00
CA GLU A 17 4.67 4.90 5.06
C GLU A 17 5.16 3.46 4.90
N LEU A 18 4.25 2.51 4.84
CA LEU A 18 4.52 1.11 4.50
C LEU A 18 4.25 0.84 3.01
N PRO A 19 4.89 -0.19 2.42
CA PRO A 19 4.58 -0.60 1.05
C PRO A 19 3.12 -1.03 0.90
N ILE A 20 2.57 -0.87 -0.30
CA ILE A 20 1.21 -1.34 -0.60
C ILE A 20 1.09 -2.85 -0.33
N GLY A 21 0.06 -3.23 0.41
CA GLY A 21 -0.22 -4.62 0.79
C GLY A 21 0.42 -5.05 2.12
N VAL A 22 1.17 -4.18 2.79
CA VAL A 22 1.68 -4.42 4.15
C VAL A 22 0.80 -3.66 5.13
N TRP A 23 0.12 -4.40 6.00
CA TRP A 23 -0.73 -3.83 7.04
C TRP A 23 0.09 -3.39 8.25
N THR A 24 -0.38 -2.36 8.93
CA THR A 24 0.29 -1.79 10.12
C THR A 24 0.46 -2.83 11.22
N ASP A 25 -0.55 -3.67 11.46
CA ASP A 25 -0.50 -4.73 12.46
C ASP A 25 0.48 -5.85 12.08
N ASP A 26 0.54 -6.25 10.81
CA ASP A 26 1.51 -7.24 10.33
C ASP A 26 2.94 -6.73 10.49
N PHE A 27 3.15 -5.45 10.24
CA PHE A 27 4.44 -4.82 10.42
C PHE A 27 4.84 -4.74 11.90
N LYS A 28 3.89 -4.43 12.79
CA LYS A 28 4.09 -4.48 14.25
C LYS A 28 4.53 -5.87 14.70
N VAL A 29 3.79 -6.92 14.29
CA VAL A 29 4.14 -8.31 14.62
C VAL A 29 5.52 -8.68 14.08
N PHE A 30 5.91 -8.18 12.92
CA PHE A 30 7.25 -8.38 12.38
C PHE A 30 8.32 -7.76 13.29
N ILE A 31 8.16 -6.49 13.72
CA ILE A 31 9.11 -5.83 14.63
C ILE A 31 9.22 -6.60 15.96
N GLU A 32 8.10 -6.99 16.55
CA GLU A 32 8.06 -7.73 17.82
C GLU A 32 8.80 -9.07 17.71
N LYS A 33 8.68 -9.76 16.57
CA LYS A 33 9.44 -11.00 16.32
C LYS A 33 10.94 -10.75 16.17
N GLU A 34 11.36 -9.61 15.61
CA GLU A 34 12.78 -9.29 15.50
C GLU A 34 13.38 -8.95 16.86
N ILE A 35 12.64 -8.29 17.75
CA ILE A 35 13.07 -7.99 19.14
C ILE A 35 13.21 -9.26 19.99
N GLN A 36 12.38 -10.28 19.75
CA GLN A 36 12.39 -11.53 20.54
C GLN A 36 13.49 -12.52 20.12
N LYS A 37 14.30 -12.23 19.13
CA LYS A 37 15.42 -13.09 18.73
C LYS A 37 16.52 -13.10 19.76
N GLU A 38 17.35 -14.15 19.77
CA GLU A 38 18.51 -14.26 20.68
C GLU A 38 19.54 -13.14 20.46
N ASP A 39 19.66 -12.65 19.22
CA ASP A 39 20.52 -11.53 18.83
C ASP A 39 19.67 -10.48 18.10
N PRO A 40 18.96 -9.62 18.85
CA PRO A 40 18.06 -8.67 18.26
C PRO A 40 18.83 -7.45 17.71
N TRP A 41 18.56 -7.12 16.45
CA TRP A 41 19.08 -5.89 15.83
C TRP A 41 18.15 -4.70 16.01
N ILE A 42 16.93 -4.92 16.48
CA ILE A 42 15.97 -3.91 16.96
C ILE A 42 15.94 -3.97 18.47
N LEU A 43 16.22 -2.84 19.13
CA LEU A 43 16.19 -2.71 20.59
C LEU A 43 14.78 -2.49 21.10
N ASP A 44 14.11 -1.50 20.51
CA ASP A 44 12.81 -1.02 20.97
C ASP A 44 12.09 -0.33 19.84
N TYR A 45 10.78 -0.15 19.98
CA TYR A 45 9.99 0.60 19.04
C TYR A 45 8.83 1.33 19.72
N GLU A 46 8.46 2.46 19.17
CA GLU A 46 7.27 3.21 19.51
C GLU A 46 6.31 3.21 18.32
N ASN A 47 5.04 2.95 18.57
CA ASN A 47 4.00 2.99 17.54
C ASN A 47 3.04 4.15 17.80
N HIS A 48 3.14 5.18 16.99
CA HIS A 48 2.26 6.35 17.00
C HIS A 48 1.31 6.36 15.80
N SER A 49 1.11 5.20 15.17
CA SER A 49 0.20 5.08 14.02
C SER A 49 -1.25 5.30 14.45
N THR A 50 -2.02 5.91 13.56
CA THR A 50 -3.47 6.10 13.69
C THR A 50 -4.19 5.29 12.61
N ASP A 51 -5.52 5.37 12.56
CA ASP A 51 -6.32 4.73 11.50
C ASP A 51 -6.00 5.27 10.09
N GLU A 52 -5.46 6.50 10.01
CA GLU A 52 -5.15 7.17 8.75
C GLU A 52 -3.65 7.26 8.45
N THR A 53 -2.80 7.21 9.48
CA THR A 53 -1.36 7.47 9.34
C THR A 53 -0.51 6.38 9.95
N VAL A 54 0.60 6.06 9.29
CA VAL A 54 1.64 5.17 9.80
C VAL A 54 2.75 6.00 10.44
N HIS A 55 3.14 5.67 11.67
CA HIS A 55 4.26 6.31 12.34
C HIS A 55 4.90 5.35 13.34
N PHE A 56 6.01 4.73 12.94
CA PHE A 56 6.86 3.91 13.80
C PHE A 56 8.19 4.58 14.04
N VAL A 57 8.62 4.64 15.28
CA VAL A 57 9.97 5.06 15.67
C VAL A 57 10.70 3.82 16.19
N ILE A 58 11.72 3.38 15.49
CA ILE A 58 12.41 2.12 15.76
C ILE A 58 13.85 2.42 16.15
N LYS A 59 14.27 1.92 17.31
CA LYS A 59 15.63 2.01 17.82
C LYS A 59 16.39 0.74 17.46
N VAL A 60 17.52 0.88 16.78
CA VAL A 60 18.32 -0.24 16.30
C VAL A 60 19.69 -0.30 16.99
N THR A 61 20.20 -1.53 17.19
CA THR A 61 21.55 -1.76 17.73
C THR A 61 22.61 -1.76 16.65
N ASP A 62 22.22 -2.02 15.40
CA ASP A 62 23.15 -2.26 14.32
C ASP A 62 23.70 -0.93 13.79
N GLU A 63 24.82 -0.49 14.37
CA GLU A 63 25.55 0.71 13.94
C GLU A 63 25.92 0.65 12.45
N THR A 64 26.01 -0.55 11.87
CA THR A 64 26.34 -0.74 10.45
C THR A 64 25.22 -0.18 9.54
N LEU A 65 23.97 -0.08 10.01
CA LEU A 65 22.88 0.51 9.26
C LEU A 65 23.07 2.03 9.05
N PHE A 66 23.84 2.66 9.94
CA PHE A 66 24.14 4.10 9.89
C PHE A 66 25.52 4.39 9.29
N ASP A 67 26.38 3.38 9.12
CA ASP A 67 27.69 3.57 8.55
C ASP A 67 27.61 3.98 7.08
N ASN A 68 28.38 4.99 6.71
CA ASN A 68 28.34 5.62 5.38
C ASN A 68 28.69 4.66 4.22
N GLN A 69 29.39 3.54 4.50
CA GLN A 69 29.66 2.49 3.51
C GLN A 69 28.44 1.64 3.19
N TYR A 70 27.50 1.51 4.11
CA TYR A 70 26.23 0.75 3.97
C TYR A 70 24.99 1.65 3.85
N LYS A 71 25.16 2.92 3.61
CA LYS A 71 24.07 3.85 3.23
C LYS A 71 23.42 3.51 1.89
N SER A 72 23.50 2.27 1.44
CA SER A 72 22.59 1.86 0.40
C SER A 72 21.20 1.78 1.04
N LYS A 73 20.34 2.71 0.65
CA LYS A 73 18.90 2.69 0.98
C LYS A 73 18.30 1.29 0.82
N ASP A 74 18.90 0.50 -0.06
CA ASP A 74 18.49 -0.86 -0.37
C ASP A 74 18.63 -1.81 0.83
N VAL A 75 19.66 -1.67 1.69
CA VAL A 75 19.84 -2.55 2.87
C VAL A 75 18.77 -2.29 3.93
N ILE A 76 18.48 -1.03 4.23
CA ILE A 76 17.43 -0.65 5.17
C ILE A 76 16.07 -1.09 4.63
N GLU A 77 15.79 -0.79 3.35
CA GLU A 77 14.56 -1.17 2.68
C GLU A 77 14.33 -2.70 2.69
N GLU A 78 15.39 -3.49 2.54
CA GLU A 78 15.33 -4.95 2.58
C GLU A 78 15.15 -5.49 4.00
N LYS A 79 15.95 -5.04 4.98
CA LYS A 79 15.86 -5.47 6.37
C LYS A 79 14.49 -5.18 6.99
N PHE A 80 13.94 -3.99 6.76
CA PHE A 80 12.62 -3.58 7.24
C PHE A 80 11.47 -4.01 6.32
N LYS A 81 11.75 -4.74 5.24
CA LYS A 81 10.73 -5.17 4.25
C LYS A 81 9.91 -3.99 3.71
N LEU A 82 10.56 -2.83 3.54
CA LEU A 82 9.93 -1.61 3.04
C LEU A 82 9.80 -1.60 1.51
N THR A 83 10.03 -2.71 0.84
CA THR A 83 9.85 -2.84 -0.61
C THR A 83 8.95 -4.01 -0.93
N SER A 84 8.02 -3.80 -1.85
CA SER A 84 7.16 -4.85 -2.39
C SER A 84 7.16 -4.82 -3.91
N LYS A 85 7.21 -6.00 -4.53
CA LYS A 85 7.18 -6.15 -5.99
C LYS A 85 5.84 -6.72 -6.41
N ILE A 86 5.14 -6.00 -7.28
CA ILE A 86 3.91 -6.48 -7.91
C ILE A 86 4.25 -6.86 -9.35
N SER A 87 4.01 -8.13 -9.71
CA SER A 87 4.22 -8.60 -11.08
C SER A 87 3.08 -8.11 -11.98
N LEU A 88 3.44 -7.57 -13.14
CA LEU A 88 2.52 -7.12 -14.18
C LEU A 88 2.56 -8.04 -15.43
N THR A 89 3.12 -9.24 -15.29
CA THR A 89 3.29 -10.16 -16.43
C THR A 89 2.00 -10.91 -16.79
N ASN A 90 1.11 -11.10 -15.82
CA ASN A 90 -0.15 -11.82 -16.02
C ASN A 90 -1.33 -10.84 -15.98
N LEU A 91 -1.53 -10.09 -17.07
CA LEU A 91 -2.66 -9.17 -17.24
C LEU A 91 -3.77 -9.81 -18.07
N HIS A 92 -4.25 -10.99 -17.65
CA HIS A 92 -5.41 -11.65 -18.22
C HIS A 92 -6.63 -11.36 -17.37
N LEU A 93 -7.60 -10.64 -17.93
CA LEU A 93 -8.82 -10.24 -17.24
C LEU A 93 -10.04 -10.49 -18.12
N TYR A 94 -11.21 -10.51 -17.51
CA TYR A 94 -12.47 -10.58 -18.23
C TYR A 94 -12.84 -9.21 -18.82
N THR A 95 -13.29 -9.22 -20.05
CA THR A 95 -13.92 -8.06 -20.70
C THR A 95 -15.34 -7.86 -20.16
N SER A 96 -15.98 -6.74 -20.52
CA SER A 96 -17.40 -6.48 -20.24
C SER A 96 -18.35 -7.54 -20.82
N GLU A 97 -17.90 -8.31 -21.83
CA GLU A 97 -18.64 -9.41 -22.45
C GLU A 97 -18.32 -10.78 -21.83
N CYS A 98 -17.66 -10.81 -20.68
CA CYS A 98 -17.24 -12.03 -19.98
C CYS A 98 -16.24 -12.90 -20.79
N ALA A 99 -15.54 -12.33 -21.77
CA ALA A 99 -14.47 -13.01 -22.49
C ALA A 99 -13.11 -12.75 -21.85
N ILE A 100 -12.25 -13.78 -21.75
CA ILE A 100 -10.89 -13.60 -21.23
C ILE A 100 -10.03 -12.93 -22.29
N ARG A 101 -9.38 -11.83 -21.92
CA ARG A 101 -8.47 -11.07 -22.77
C ARG A 101 -7.15 -10.80 -22.09
N LYS A 102 -6.05 -10.92 -22.83
CA LYS A 102 -4.73 -10.47 -22.39
C LYS A 102 -4.55 -8.99 -22.73
N TYR A 103 -4.23 -8.20 -21.71
CA TYR A 103 -3.91 -6.79 -21.86
C TYR A 103 -2.39 -6.59 -21.89
N SER A 104 -1.91 -5.69 -22.71
CA SER A 104 -0.48 -5.36 -22.78
C SER A 104 -0.05 -4.33 -21.75
N THR A 105 -0.96 -3.47 -21.31
CA THR A 105 -0.71 -2.41 -20.35
C THR A 105 -1.89 -2.23 -19.41
N ILE A 106 -1.62 -1.70 -18.21
CA ILE A 106 -2.66 -1.34 -17.24
C ILE A 106 -3.59 -0.27 -17.80
N TYR A 107 -3.07 0.66 -18.60
CA TYR A 107 -3.86 1.73 -19.19
C TYR A 107 -4.99 1.19 -20.08
N GLN A 108 -4.73 0.13 -20.85
CA GLN A 108 -5.78 -0.51 -21.65
C GLN A 108 -6.93 -1.06 -20.79
N ILE A 109 -6.59 -1.61 -19.63
CA ILE A 109 -7.59 -2.09 -18.66
C ILE A 109 -8.41 -0.91 -18.12
N MET A 110 -7.75 0.18 -17.76
CA MET A 110 -8.40 1.38 -17.26
C MET A 110 -9.32 2.01 -18.31
N ASP A 111 -8.88 2.11 -19.56
CA ASP A 111 -9.67 2.67 -20.65
C ASP A 111 -10.93 1.86 -20.94
N GLU A 112 -10.82 0.52 -20.92
CA GLU A 112 -11.97 -0.36 -21.12
C GLU A 112 -12.94 -0.29 -19.94
N TYR A 113 -12.43 -0.31 -18.72
CA TYR A 113 -13.23 -0.16 -17.50
C TYR A 113 -13.92 1.20 -17.44
N TYR A 114 -13.22 2.28 -17.82
CA TYR A 114 -13.75 3.64 -17.80
C TYR A 114 -15.02 3.75 -18.65
N LYS A 115 -15.02 3.22 -19.87
CA LYS A 115 -16.19 3.27 -20.77
C LYS A 115 -17.42 2.65 -20.11
N VAL A 116 -17.27 1.43 -19.61
CA VAL A 116 -18.37 0.71 -18.94
C VAL A 116 -18.83 1.47 -17.70
N ARG A 117 -17.88 1.97 -16.90
CA ARG A 117 -18.18 2.67 -15.65
C ARG A 117 -18.88 4.01 -15.89
N TYR A 118 -18.43 4.74 -16.89
CA TYR A 118 -19.04 6.02 -17.27
C TYR A 118 -20.50 5.85 -17.69
N ASP A 119 -20.80 4.88 -18.54
CA ASP A 119 -22.15 4.57 -18.98
C ASP A 119 -23.04 4.14 -17.80
N MET A 120 -22.49 3.38 -16.85
CA MET A 120 -23.22 2.98 -15.65
C MET A 120 -23.49 4.16 -14.71
N TYR A 121 -22.60 5.12 -14.58
CA TYR A 121 -22.88 6.35 -13.83
C TYR A 121 -23.99 7.17 -14.45
N GLN A 122 -24.04 7.27 -15.78
CA GLN A 122 -25.12 7.96 -16.47
C GLN A 122 -26.47 7.29 -16.18
N LYS A 123 -26.55 5.98 -16.35
CA LYS A 123 -27.75 5.19 -16.05
C LYS A 123 -28.18 5.32 -14.58
N ARG A 124 -27.21 5.31 -13.67
CA ARG A 124 -27.49 5.50 -12.24
C ARG A 124 -28.07 6.88 -11.94
N LYS A 125 -27.51 7.92 -12.56
CA LYS A 125 -28.02 9.28 -12.43
C LYS A 125 -29.48 9.36 -12.91
N ASP A 126 -29.76 8.84 -14.10
CA ASP A 126 -31.11 8.86 -14.68
C ASP A 126 -32.11 8.11 -13.81
N TYR A 127 -31.71 6.95 -13.28
CA TYR A 127 -32.51 6.18 -12.34
C TYR A 127 -32.82 6.97 -11.05
N GLN A 128 -31.80 7.54 -10.41
CA GLN A 128 -31.95 8.32 -9.18
C GLN A 128 -32.84 9.56 -9.40
N MET A 129 -32.67 10.28 -10.51
CA MET A 129 -33.52 11.42 -10.87
C MET A 129 -34.95 11.00 -11.04
N ASN A 130 -35.22 9.85 -11.63
CA ASN A 130 -36.54 9.32 -11.84
C ASN A 130 -37.23 8.94 -10.51
N GLU A 131 -36.49 8.28 -9.62
CA GLU A 131 -37.02 7.91 -8.29
C GLU A 131 -37.35 9.17 -7.44
N LEU A 132 -36.42 10.13 -7.39
CA LEU A 132 -36.66 11.39 -6.68
C LEU A 132 -37.85 12.16 -7.24
N SER A 133 -38.03 12.15 -8.57
CA SER A 133 -39.17 12.79 -9.20
C SER A 133 -40.51 12.13 -8.81
N LYS A 134 -40.51 10.79 -8.67
CA LYS A 134 -41.72 10.08 -8.17
C LYS A 134 -41.99 10.40 -6.70
N GLU A 135 -40.96 10.45 -5.86
CA GLU A 135 -41.11 10.81 -4.44
C GLU A 135 -41.69 12.23 -4.29
N ILE A 136 -41.22 13.20 -5.08
CA ILE A 136 -41.74 14.57 -5.06
C ILE A 136 -43.22 14.62 -5.47
N GLN A 137 -43.65 13.74 -6.40
CA GLN A 137 -45.06 13.71 -6.82
C GLN A 137 -46.00 13.09 -5.77
N LEU A 138 -45.44 12.29 -4.85
CA LEU A 138 -46.20 11.65 -3.79
C LEU A 138 -46.32 12.51 -2.53
N LEU A 139 -45.50 13.54 -2.39
CA LEU A 139 -45.51 14.53 -1.31
C LEU A 139 -46.42 15.71 -1.66
#